data_afcb4dd4c344ad3dca32bd717122680c
#
_entry.id   afcb4dd4c344ad3dca32bd717122680c
#
_cell.length_a   1.000
_cell.length_b   1.000
_cell.length_c   1.000
_cell.angle_alpha   90.00
_cell.angle_beta   90.00
_cell.angle_gamma   90.00
#
_symmetry.space_group_name_H-M   'P 1'
#
loop_
_entity.id
_entity.type
_entity.pdbx_description
1 polymer ?
#
loop_
_entity_poly.entity_id
_entity_poly.type
_entity_poly.pdbx_seq_one_letter_code
_entity_poly.pdbx_strand_id
1 'polypeptide(L)'
;MLPNIKIENIWNLLKYKPGDPLLFNTSLFLILFFFFLIVYNLFKNNKPARVLSLIVFSFYFYYLSAGYFTVILIVSAVINFFFGRWISSTESFPKKRVFLVLTLILNLALLGYFKYTNFLLQAISDLRGTEFNPLQIFLPIGISFYTFKALTYIFDIYYDTLKPTKNFLDFVLYLSFFPNVLMGPIDRAADFLQQINKEPIISKDDLGRATFLICLGLLKTVILSSYLEDNFIGRIFEFPLRYTGVENLFAIYAYAIRLYCDFSGYTDLAIGISLFLGFKIMDNFNSPFKATSIADFWRRWHISFSKWLLDYLFKPVQISLRSWRNLGNVIALLVTFFVCGLWHGAGWNFILWGLYFGVLMSIALFLQKPKEKLYKALKIHNTKFLRFFQIIITFHFIAFSFLLFRLNDLQIVKDMLSQIFEFFHGEVALQFVEKMPLIFGLIIIGFVSHFFPVKIEAAIKRSVTALPLAGKIILLAFVIWLVAQFKSADIQPFIYFQF
;
A
#
# COMPACT_ATOMS: atom_id res chain seq x y z
N MET A 1 41.27 6.15 -2.59
CA MET A 1 41.38 5.23 -3.76
C MET A 1 39.97 4.98 -4.26
N LEU A 2 39.66 5.38 -5.48
CA LEU A 2 38.39 5.01 -6.13
C LEU A 2 38.44 3.48 -6.32
N PRO A 3 37.41 2.71 -5.89
CA PRO A 3 37.38 1.28 -6.14
C PRO A 3 37.41 1.07 -7.67
N ASN A 4 38.24 0.13 -8.14
CA ASN A 4 38.29 -0.30 -9.55
C ASN A 4 36.89 -0.82 -9.93
N ILE A 5 36.06 0.06 -10.48
CA ILE A 5 34.71 -0.29 -10.97
C ILE A 5 34.93 -1.07 -12.28
N LYS A 6 34.91 -2.40 -12.19
CA LYS A 6 34.92 -3.25 -13.39
C LYS A 6 33.58 -3.08 -14.11
N ILE A 7 33.63 -2.96 -15.42
CA ILE A 7 32.43 -2.84 -16.29
C ILE A 7 31.45 -4.00 -16.03
N GLU A 8 31.97 -5.21 -15.77
CA GLU A 8 31.15 -6.38 -15.39
C GLU A 8 30.27 -6.15 -14.15
N ASN A 9 30.75 -5.41 -13.16
CA ASN A 9 29.98 -5.09 -11.95
C ASN A 9 28.81 -4.17 -12.29
N ILE A 10 28.96 -3.23 -13.23
CA ILE A 10 27.87 -2.35 -13.69
C ILE A 10 26.82 -3.18 -14.44
N TRP A 11 27.22 -4.08 -15.34
CA TRP A 11 26.29 -4.96 -16.04
C TRP A 11 25.49 -5.86 -15.10
N ASN A 12 26.11 -6.35 -14.04
CA ASN A 12 25.42 -7.17 -13.02
C ASN A 12 24.43 -6.38 -12.16
N LEU A 13 24.62 -5.05 -12.01
CA LEU A 13 23.64 -4.17 -11.34
C LEU A 13 22.41 -3.89 -12.22
N LEU A 14 22.56 -3.93 -13.53
CA LEU A 14 21.51 -3.63 -14.51
C LEU A 14 20.70 -4.87 -14.93
N LYS A 15 20.97 -6.04 -14.32
CA LYS A 15 20.23 -7.29 -14.53
C LYS A 15 19.33 -7.60 -13.37
N TYR A 16 18.22 -8.29 -13.66
CA TYR A 16 17.34 -8.83 -12.64
C TYR A 16 18.08 -9.79 -11.69
N LYS A 17 17.86 -9.61 -10.40
CA LYS A 17 18.34 -10.50 -9.34
C LYS A 17 17.14 -11.05 -8.57
N PRO A 18 16.93 -12.38 -8.53
CA PRO A 18 15.88 -12.98 -7.72
C PRO A 18 16.03 -12.58 -6.23
N GLY A 19 14.95 -12.16 -5.61
CA GLY A 19 14.94 -11.76 -4.19
C GLY A 19 15.42 -10.33 -3.89
N ASP A 20 15.94 -9.58 -4.90
CA ASP A 20 16.41 -8.19 -4.73
C ASP A 20 15.66 -7.24 -5.70
N PRO A 21 14.37 -6.95 -5.46
CA PRO A 21 13.57 -6.10 -6.33
C PRO A 21 14.05 -4.65 -6.29
N LEU A 22 14.01 -3.96 -7.45
CA LEU A 22 14.33 -2.54 -7.52
C LEU A 22 13.23 -1.71 -6.83
N LEU A 23 13.58 -1.04 -5.72
CA LEU A 23 12.69 -0.19 -4.95
C LEU A 23 13.07 1.29 -5.07
N PHE A 24 12.13 2.21 -4.82
CA PHE A 24 12.35 3.67 -4.93
C PHE A 24 13.36 4.23 -3.92
N ASN A 25 13.59 3.55 -2.81
CA ASN A 25 14.58 3.92 -1.79
C ASN A 25 15.98 3.33 -2.03
N THR A 26 16.20 2.64 -3.16
CA THR A 26 17.51 2.09 -3.52
C THR A 26 18.37 3.12 -4.27
N SER A 27 19.68 3.08 -4.03
CA SER A 27 20.62 3.95 -4.74
C SER A 27 20.58 3.74 -6.26
N LEU A 28 20.43 2.48 -6.70
CA LEU A 28 20.30 2.14 -8.11
C LEU A 28 19.09 2.81 -8.76
N PHE A 29 17.92 2.78 -8.08
CA PHE A 29 16.73 3.46 -8.59
C PHE A 29 16.95 4.96 -8.73
N LEU A 30 17.53 5.61 -7.72
CA LEU A 30 17.75 7.06 -7.74
C LEU A 30 18.66 7.47 -8.90
N ILE A 31 19.72 6.68 -9.19
CA ILE A 31 20.62 6.91 -10.31
C ILE A 31 19.88 6.71 -11.66
N LEU A 32 19.19 5.59 -11.81
CA LEU A 32 18.42 5.29 -13.04
C LEU A 32 17.34 6.34 -13.30
N PHE A 33 16.63 6.74 -12.25
CA PHE A 33 15.58 7.76 -12.36
C PHE A 33 16.13 9.14 -12.71
N PHE A 34 17.28 9.51 -12.17
CA PHE A 34 17.97 10.76 -12.54
C PHE A 34 18.28 10.80 -14.05
N PHE A 35 18.89 9.75 -14.60
CA PHE A 35 19.18 9.68 -16.04
C PHE A 35 17.90 9.62 -16.87
N PHE A 36 16.91 8.87 -16.40
CA PHE A 36 15.60 8.84 -17.05
C PHE A 36 14.92 10.22 -17.11
N LEU A 37 14.99 11.02 -16.05
CA LEU A 37 14.45 12.38 -16.05
C LEU A 37 15.10 13.27 -17.11
N ILE A 38 16.39 13.12 -17.36
CA ILE A 38 17.09 13.86 -18.44
C ILE A 38 16.48 13.47 -19.80
N VAL A 39 16.41 12.16 -20.08
CA VAL A 39 15.81 11.66 -21.33
C VAL A 39 14.34 12.07 -21.45
N TYR A 40 13.56 11.91 -20.39
CA TYR A 40 12.14 12.30 -20.36
C TYR A 40 11.93 13.79 -20.69
N ASN A 41 12.76 14.67 -20.15
CA ASN A 41 12.66 16.11 -20.42
C ASN A 41 12.94 16.47 -21.89
N LEU A 42 13.77 15.70 -22.60
CA LEU A 42 13.98 15.88 -24.04
C LEU A 42 12.73 15.56 -24.87
N PHE A 43 11.91 14.62 -24.40
CA PHE A 43 10.77 14.10 -25.15
C PHE A 43 9.40 14.52 -24.59
N LYS A 44 9.34 15.22 -23.45
CA LYS A 44 8.07 15.53 -22.74
C LYS A 44 7.00 16.22 -23.58
N ASN A 45 7.41 17.07 -24.55
CA ASN A 45 6.48 17.84 -25.38
C ASN A 45 5.97 17.02 -26.59
N ASN A 46 6.62 15.91 -26.94
CA ASN A 46 6.19 15.01 -28.01
C ASN A 46 5.43 13.83 -27.40
N LYS A 47 4.09 13.80 -27.52
CA LYS A 47 3.28 12.76 -26.88
C LYS A 47 3.72 11.33 -27.21
N PRO A 48 3.90 10.90 -28.48
CA PRO A 48 4.35 9.54 -28.81
C PRO A 48 5.69 9.19 -28.14
N ALA A 49 6.68 10.06 -28.26
CA ALA A 49 8.01 9.83 -27.67
C ALA A 49 7.97 9.80 -26.15
N ARG A 50 7.19 10.70 -25.53
CA ARG A 50 6.95 10.70 -24.08
C ARG A 50 6.32 9.42 -23.59
N VAL A 51 5.24 8.96 -24.21
CA VAL A 51 4.54 7.72 -23.85
C VAL A 51 5.49 6.53 -24.02
N LEU A 52 6.22 6.46 -25.12
CA LEU A 52 7.16 5.38 -25.37
C LEU A 52 8.30 5.35 -24.34
N SER A 53 8.89 6.52 -24.00
CA SER A 53 9.97 6.60 -23.00
C SER A 53 9.48 6.15 -21.62
N LEU A 54 8.26 6.55 -21.23
CA LEU A 54 7.63 6.09 -19.97
C LEU A 54 7.37 4.59 -19.97
N ILE A 55 6.87 4.01 -21.07
CA ILE A 55 6.62 2.56 -21.19
C ILE A 55 7.96 1.80 -21.10
N VAL A 56 8.97 2.20 -21.83
CA VAL A 56 10.28 1.54 -21.83
C VAL A 56 10.89 1.55 -20.43
N PHE A 57 10.86 2.71 -19.76
CA PHE A 57 11.38 2.79 -18.39
C PHE A 57 10.51 2.00 -17.39
N SER A 58 9.20 1.99 -17.55
CA SER A 58 8.28 1.22 -16.70
C SER A 58 8.51 -0.28 -16.83
N PHE A 59 8.67 -0.79 -18.04
CA PHE A 59 8.97 -2.21 -18.25
C PHE A 59 10.37 -2.58 -17.78
N TYR A 60 11.36 -1.71 -17.95
CA TYR A 60 12.70 -1.96 -17.43
C TYR A 60 12.72 -1.98 -15.89
N PHE A 61 12.05 -1.01 -15.25
CA PHE A 61 11.86 -0.99 -13.80
C PHE A 61 11.14 -2.26 -13.30
N TYR A 62 10.08 -2.66 -13.98
CA TYR A 62 9.33 -3.88 -13.63
C TYR A 62 10.17 -5.14 -13.88
N TYR A 63 10.96 -5.20 -14.96
CA TYR A 63 11.89 -6.30 -15.21
C TYR A 63 12.95 -6.43 -14.10
N LEU A 64 13.52 -5.33 -13.64
CA LEU A 64 14.49 -5.36 -12.53
C LEU A 64 13.83 -5.78 -11.20
N SER A 65 12.51 -5.63 -11.06
CA SER A 65 11.76 -5.99 -9.85
C SER A 65 11.16 -7.39 -9.91
N ALA A 66 10.69 -7.85 -11.07
CA ALA A 66 9.92 -9.08 -11.26
C ALA A 66 10.48 -10.04 -12.33
N GLY A 67 11.58 -9.69 -12.99
CA GLY A 67 12.23 -10.53 -13.99
C GLY A 67 11.34 -10.87 -15.19
N TYR A 68 11.34 -12.13 -15.59
CA TYR A 68 10.58 -12.63 -16.72
C TYR A 68 9.06 -12.54 -16.56
N PHE A 69 8.55 -12.32 -15.34
CA PHE A 69 7.13 -12.08 -15.10
C PHE A 69 6.62 -10.78 -15.74
N THR A 70 7.51 -9.94 -16.29
CA THR A 70 7.15 -8.81 -17.14
C THR A 70 6.27 -9.22 -18.31
N VAL A 71 6.42 -10.44 -18.83
CA VAL A 71 5.57 -10.99 -19.90
C VAL A 71 4.11 -11.09 -19.44
N ILE A 72 3.86 -11.44 -18.19
CA ILE A 72 2.48 -11.53 -17.64
C ILE A 72 1.80 -10.16 -17.63
N LEU A 73 2.53 -9.10 -17.28
CA LEU A 73 2.01 -7.73 -17.33
C LEU A 73 1.64 -7.33 -18.78
N ILE A 74 2.46 -7.71 -19.77
CA ILE A 74 2.18 -7.47 -21.18
C ILE A 74 0.91 -8.23 -21.62
N VAL A 75 0.84 -9.53 -21.30
CA VAL A 75 -0.34 -10.36 -21.60
C VAL A 75 -1.60 -9.80 -20.95
N SER A 76 -1.53 -9.38 -19.70
CA SER A 76 -2.63 -8.72 -19.01
C SER A 76 -3.07 -7.44 -19.73
N ALA A 77 -2.11 -6.61 -20.21
CA ALA A 77 -2.43 -5.41 -20.96
C ALA A 77 -3.17 -5.72 -22.27
N VAL A 78 -2.69 -6.74 -23.02
CA VAL A 78 -3.33 -7.17 -24.28
C VAL A 78 -4.76 -7.66 -24.03
N ILE A 79 -4.94 -8.57 -23.08
CA ILE A 79 -6.26 -9.14 -22.75
C ILE A 79 -7.24 -8.03 -22.38
N ASN A 80 -6.90 -7.20 -21.40
CA ASN A 80 -7.83 -6.19 -20.88
C ASN A 80 -8.14 -5.07 -21.89
N PHE A 81 -7.19 -4.72 -22.76
CA PHE A 81 -7.43 -3.77 -23.85
C PHE A 81 -8.48 -4.28 -24.83
N PHE A 82 -8.34 -5.52 -25.32
CA PHE A 82 -9.28 -6.06 -26.30
C PHE A 82 -10.65 -6.34 -25.68
N PHE A 83 -10.71 -6.92 -24.48
CA PHE A 83 -11.98 -7.14 -23.80
C PHE A 83 -12.71 -5.83 -23.49
N GLY A 84 -12.01 -4.78 -23.07
CA GLY A 84 -12.61 -3.46 -22.89
C GLY A 84 -13.27 -2.93 -24.17
N ARG A 85 -12.63 -3.12 -25.32
CA ARG A 85 -13.20 -2.74 -26.62
C ARG A 85 -14.40 -3.62 -26.99
N TRP A 86 -14.34 -4.93 -26.79
CA TRP A 86 -15.45 -5.85 -27.07
C TRP A 86 -16.65 -5.56 -26.18
N ILE A 87 -16.44 -5.30 -24.90
CA ILE A 87 -17.52 -4.90 -23.99
C ILE A 87 -18.21 -3.63 -24.50
N SER A 88 -17.45 -2.63 -24.91
CA SER A 88 -18.00 -1.35 -25.37
C SER A 88 -18.68 -1.43 -26.74
N SER A 89 -18.18 -2.28 -27.66
CA SER A 89 -18.75 -2.41 -29.01
C SER A 89 -20.00 -3.29 -29.07
N THR A 90 -20.35 -3.95 -27.97
CA THR A 90 -21.46 -4.89 -27.90
C THR A 90 -22.71 -4.19 -27.36
N GLU A 91 -23.80 -4.15 -28.18
CA GLU A 91 -25.09 -3.59 -27.77
C GLU A 91 -25.92 -4.58 -26.93
N SER A 92 -25.74 -5.89 -27.15
CA SER A 92 -26.46 -6.94 -26.42
C SER A 92 -25.97 -7.06 -24.97
N PHE A 93 -26.82 -6.72 -24.01
CA PHE A 93 -26.50 -6.81 -22.56
C PHE A 93 -26.06 -8.21 -22.14
N PRO A 94 -26.67 -9.34 -22.55
CA PRO A 94 -26.17 -10.67 -22.23
C PRO A 94 -24.73 -10.92 -22.72
N LYS A 95 -24.42 -10.53 -23.98
CA LYS A 95 -23.06 -10.68 -24.54
C LYS A 95 -22.05 -9.78 -23.79
N LYS A 96 -22.43 -8.54 -23.47
CA LYS A 96 -21.62 -7.61 -22.66
C LYS A 96 -21.27 -8.24 -21.31
N ARG A 97 -22.24 -8.91 -20.66
CA ARG A 97 -22.04 -9.65 -19.41
C ARG A 97 -21.12 -10.86 -19.57
N VAL A 98 -21.23 -11.61 -20.67
CA VAL A 98 -20.33 -12.75 -20.94
C VAL A 98 -18.89 -12.27 -21.06
N PHE A 99 -18.62 -11.20 -21.82
CA PHE A 99 -17.27 -10.65 -21.94
C PHE A 99 -16.73 -10.15 -20.59
N LEU A 100 -17.56 -9.50 -19.76
CA LEU A 100 -17.17 -9.13 -18.42
C LEU A 100 -16.76 -10.36 -17.59
N VAL A 101 -17.61 -11.39 -17.54
CA VAL A 101 -17.35 -12.60 -16.75
C VAL A 101 -16.08 -13.31 -17.23
N LEU A 102 -15.88 -13.45 -18.54
CA LEU A 102 -14.66 -14.04 -19.10
C LEU A 102 -13.40 -13.24 -18.68
N THR A 103 -13.48 -11.91 -18.76
CA THR A 103 -12.36 -11.05 -18.33
C THR A 103 -12.07 -11.21 -16.86
N LEU A 104 -13.10 -11.25 -16.01
CA LEU A 104 -12.95 -11.49 -14.58
C LEU A 104 -12.29 -12.86 -14.31
N ILE A 105 -12.77 -13.92 -14.97
CA ILE A 105 -12.20 -15.26 -14.84
C ILE A 105 -10.72 -15.27 -15.22
N LEU A 106 -10.34 -14.68 -16.35
CA LEU A 106 -8.94 -14.65 -16.80
C LEU A 106 -8.03 -13.90 -15.83
N ASN A 107 -8.44 -12.71 -15.37
CA ASN A 107 -7.65 -11.93 -14.43
C ASN A 107 -7.55 -12.59 -13.04
N LEU A 108 -8.68 -13.12 -12.54
CA LEU A 108 -8.73 -13.75 -11.21
C LEU A 108 -8.10 -15.14 -11.22
N ALA A 109 -8.19 -15.91 -12.32
CA ALA A 109 -7.51 -17.21 -12.44
C ALA A 109 -5.99 -17.03 -12.45
N LEU A 110 -5.49 -16.00 -13.18
CA LEU A 110 -4.07 -15.68 -13.19
C LEU A 110 -3.58 -15.31 -11.79
N LEU A 111 -4.29 -14.40 -11.10
CA LEU A 111 -3.99 -14.03 -9.72
C LEU A 111 -4.11 -15.24 -8.78
N GLY A 112 -5.13 -16.06 -8.97
CA GLY A 112 -5.42 -17.27 -8.21
C GLY A 112 -4.29 -18.30 -8.30
N TYR A 113 -3.80 -18.54 -9.50
CA TYR A 113 -2.71 -19.47 -9.73
C TYR A 113 -1.44 -19.06 -8.97
N PHE A 114 -1.00 -17.82 -9.12
CA PHE A 114 0.24 -17.39 -8.48
C PHE A 114 0.13 -17.20 -6.96
N LYS A 115 -1.03 -16.77 -6.46
CA LYS A 115 -1.17 -16.39 -5.06
C LYS A 115 -1.77 -17.47 -4.19
N TYR A 116 -2.75 -18.25 -4.68
CA TYR A 116 -3.55 -19.11 -3.82
C TYR A 116 -3.35 -20.60 -4.03
N THR A 117 -2.63 -21.04 -5.08
CA THR A 117 -2.48 -22.48 -5.38
C THR A 117 -1.90 -23.26 -4.19
N ASN A 118 -0.75 -22.83 -3.66
CA ASN A 118 -0.12 -23.50 -2.53
C ASN A 118 -1.01 -23.47 -1.26
N PHE A 119 -1.67 -22.37 -0.98
CA PHE A 119 -2.57 -22.24 0.16
C PHE A 119 -3.77 -23.21 0.06
N LEU A 120 -4.39 -23.30 -1.12
CA LEU A 120 -5.53 -24.19 -1.34
C LEU A 120 -5.10 -25.65 -1.28
N LEU A 121 -3.96 -26.02 -1.88
CA LEU A 121 -3.44 -27.38 -1.84
C LEU A 121 -3.05 -27.78 -0.42
N GLN A 122 -2.41 -26.87 0.36
CA GLN A 122 -2.13 -27.11 1.77
C GLN A 122 -3.42 -27.34 2.57
N ALA A 123 -4.43 -26.48 2.40
CA ALA A 123 -5.70 -26.63 3.11
C ALA A 123 -6.41 -27.96 2.78
N ILE A 124 -6.34 -28.40 1.51
CA ILE A 124 -6.88 -29.72 1.11
C ILE A 124 -6.09 -30.86 1.73
N SER A 125 -4.76 -30.75 1.78
CA SER A 125 -3.87 -31.74 2.38
C SER A 125 -4.13 -31.88 3.89
N ASP A 126 -4.26 -30.76 4.59
CA ASP A 126 -4.59 -30.71 6.03
C ASP A 126 -5.92 -31.41 6.32
N LEU A 127 -6.95 -31.17 5.48
CA LEU A 127 -8.26 -31.82 5.60
C LEU A 127 -8.19 -33.36 5.35
N ARG A 128 -7.25 -33.78 4.52
CA ARG A 128 -7.05 -35.22 4.21
C ARG A 128 -6.07 -35.91 5.15
N GLY A 129 -5.39 -35.16 6.01
CA GLY A 129 -4.32 -35.72 6.87
C GLY A 129 -3.11 -36.19 6.07
N THR A 130 -2.82 -35.59 4.90
CA THR A 130 -1.69 -35.96 4.03
C THR A 130 -0.62 -34.87 4.07
N GLU A 131 0.64 -35.24 3.84
CA GLU A 131 1.72 -34.27 3.68
C GLU A 131 1.60 -33.53 2.34
N PHE A 132 1.91 -32.23 2.34
CA PHE A 132 1.95 -31.40 1.15
C PHE A 132 3.33 -30.74 0.97
N ASN A 133 3.92 -30.96 -0.19
CA ASN A 133 5.14 -30.27 -0.60
C ASN A 133 4.78 -29.05 -1.45
N PRO A 134 5.12 -27.82 -1.01
CA PRO A 134 4.78 -26.60 -1.74
C PRO A 134 5.38 -26.60 -3.16
N LEU A 135 4.57 -26.20 -4.12
CA LEU A 135 5.01 -25.98 -5.49
C LEU A 135 5.92 -24.74 -5.57
N GLN A 136 6.94 -24.80 -6.41
CA GLN A 136 7.84 -23.66 -6.64
C GLN A 136 7.17 -22.57 -7.50
N ILE A 137 6.15 -21.92 -6.95
CA ILE A 137 5.41 -20.86 -7.61
C ILE A 137 5.89 -19.52 -7.03
N PHE A 138 6.62 -18.74 -7.84
CA PHE A 138 7.02 -17.39 -7.47
C PHE A 138 5.88 -16.41 -7.74
N LEU A 139 5.46 -15.67 -6.72
CA LEU A 139 4.44 -14.61 -6.86
C LEU A 139 5.05 -13.39 -7.57
N PRO A 140 4.58 -13.02 -8.77
CA PRO A 140 5.05 -11.82 -9.45
C PRO A 140 4.72 -10.57 -8.67
N ILE A 141 5.72 -9.79 -8.30
CA ILE A 141 5.54 -8.54 -7.55
C ILE A 141 4.60 -7.60 -8.32
N GLY A 142 3.62 -7.02 -7.64
CA GLY A 142 2.66 -6.09 -8.23
C GLY A 142 1.49 -6.73 -8.98
N ILE A 143 1.42 -8.08 -9.13
CA ILE A 143 0.33 -8.75 -9.86
C ILE A 143 -1.04 -8.34 -9.33
N SER A 144 -1.21 -8.24 -8.03
CA SER A 144 -2.46 -7.81 -7.41
C SER A 144 -2.82 -6.37 -7.81
N PHE A 145 -1.85 -5.45 -7.82
CA PHE A 145 -2.08 -4.03 -8.11
C PHE A 145 -2.47 -3.77 -9.55
N TYR A 146 -1.71 -4.32 -10.52
CA TYR A 146 -2.08 -4.11 -11.92
C TYR A 146 -3.35 -4.89 -12.32
N THR A 147 -3.66 -6.02 -11.66
CA THR A 147 -4.94 -6.70 -11.84
C THR A 147 -6.10 -5.80 -11.40
N PHE A 148 -6.03 -5.15 -10.23
CA PHE A 148 -7.07 -4.22 -9.79
C PHE A 148 -7.19 -2.99 -10.71
N LYS A 149 -6.08 -2.48 -11.25
CA LYS A 149 -6.11 -1.41 -12.26
C LYS A 149 -6.80 -1.87 -13.54
N ALA A 150 -6.47 -3.07 -14.02
CA ALA A 150 -7.13 -3.66 -15.18
C ALA A 150 -8.64 -3.86 -14.96
N LEU A 151 -9.02 -4.41 -13.80
CA LEU A 151 -10.43 -4.59 -13.43
C LEU A 151 -11.18 -3.26 -13.28
N THR A 152 -10.52 -2.21 -12.76
CA THR A 152 -11.10 -0.85 -12.75
C THR A 152 -11.51 -0.41 -14.16
N TYR A 153 -10.58 -0.53 -15.12
CA TYR A 153 -10.86 -0.16 -16.53
C TYR A 153 -12.02 -0.96 -17.11
N ILE A 154 -12.06 -2.27 -16.86
CA ILE A 154 -13.13 -3.17 -17.35
C ILE A 154 -14.48 -2.83 -16.72
N PHE A 155 -14.54 -2.62 -15.40
CA PHE A 155 -15.79 -2.27 -14.73
C PHE A 155 -16.31 -0.90 -15.17
N ASP A 156 -15.42 0.10 -15.29
CA ASP A 156 -15.80 1.45 -15.70
C ASP A 156 -16.37 1.46 -17.12
N ILE A 157 -15.85 0.62 -18.01
CA ILE A 157 -16.42 0.44 -19.37
C ILE A 157 -17.75 -0.31 -19.33
N TYR A 158 -17.85 -1.37 -18.52
CA TYR A 158 -19.08 -2.15 -18.39
C TYR A 158 -20.24 -1.32 -17.86
N TYR A 159 -19.97 -0.42 -16.91
CA TYR A 159 -20.98 0.50 -16.36
C TYR A 159 -21.16 1.79 -17.18
N ASP A 160 -20.56 1.87 -18.35
CA ASP A 160 -20.61 3.02 -19.26
C ASP A 160 -20.11 4.36 -18.65
N THR A 161 -19.29 4.28 -17.60
CA THR A 161 -18.65 5.45 -16.94
C THR A 161 -17.37 5.87 -17.64
N LEU A 162 -16.75 4.98 -18.42
CA LEU A 162 -15.55 5.23 -19.21
C LEU A 162 -15.73 4.68 -20.64
N LYS A 163 -15.35 5.49 -21.65
CA LYS A 163 -15.15 4.98 -23.01
C LYS A 163 -13.78 4.32 -23.14
N PRO A 164 -13.68 3.15 -23.83
CA PRO A 164 -12.38 2.49 -23.98
C PRO A 164 -11.40 3.37 -24.76
N THR A 165 -10.15 3.37 -24.32
CA THR A 165 -9.11 4.07 -25.09
C THR A 165 -8.90 3.41 -26.44
N LYS A 166 -8.68 4.25 -27.46
CA LYS A 166 -8.39 3.77 -28.82
C LYS A 166 -6.93 3.39 -29.00
N ASN A 167 -6.04 4.00 -28.22
CA ASN A 167 -4.60 3.81 -28.33
C ASN A 167 -4.13 2.72 -27.33
N PHE A 168 -3.57 1.64 -27.87
CA PHE A 168 -3.02 0.53 -27.08
C PHE A 168 -1.88 0.97 -26.18
N LEU A 169 -0.97 1.83 -26.66
CA LEU A 169 0.18 2.30 -25.85
C LEU A 169 -0.27 3.16 -24.68
N ASP A 170 -1.34 3.97 -24.82
CA ASP A 170 -1.89 4.72 -23.70
C ASP A 170 -2.42 3.78 -22.60
N PHE A 171 -3.05 2.66 -22.98
CA PHE A 171 -3.52 1.65 -22.03
C PHE A 171 -2.35 0.89 -21.39
N VAL A 172 -1.35 0.51 -22.19
CA VAL A 172 -0.12 -0.14 -21.68
C VAL A 172 0.55 0.75 -20.65
N LEU A 173 0.71 2.06 -20.93
CA LEU A 173 1.28 3.02 -19.98
C LEU A 173 0.44 3.11 -18.71
N TYR A 174 -0.90 3.19 -18.81
CA TYR A 174 -1.77 3.19 -17.65
C TYR A 174 -1.53 1.98 -16.75
N LEU A 175 -1.45 0.79 -17.32
CA LEU A 175 -1.30 -0.45 -16.56
C LEU A 175 0.10 -0.61 -15.96
N SER A 176 1.14 -0.28 -16.73
CA SER A 176 2.55 -0.49 -16.40
C SER A 176 3.24 0.69 -15.72
N PHE A 177 2.57 1.82 -15.53
CA PHE A 177 3.17 3.06 -15.00
C PHE A 177 3.99 2.79 -13.73
N PHE A 178 5.31 2.90 -13.82
CA PHE A 178 6.24 2.41 -12.81
C PHE A 178 6.03 2.97 -11.40
N PRO A 179 5.57 4.22 -11.18
CA PRO A 179 5.35 4.71 -9.83
C PRO A 179 4.30 3.93 -9.04
N ASN A 180 3.33 3.29 -9.73
CA ASN A 180 2.24 2.59 -9.06
C ASN A 180 2.04 1.12 -9.48
N VAL A 181 2.90 0.57 -10.36
CA VAL A 181 2.72 -0.81 -10.86
C VAL A 181 3.01 -1.86 -9.79
N LEU A 182 3.97 -1.63 -8.89
CA LEU A 182 4.31 -2.60 -7.84
C LEU A 182 3.32 -2.55 -6.67
N MET A 183 3.05 -1.37 -6.11
CA MET A 183 2.22 -1.19 -4.90
C MET A 183 1.81 0.27 -4.62
N GLY A 184 1.78 1.10 -5.64
CA GLY A 184 1.31 2.48 -5.54
C GLY A 184 -0.21 2.58 -5.42
N PRO A 185 -0.76 3.80 -5.38
CA PRO A 185 -2.20 4.00 -5.42
C PRO A 185 -2.86 3.33 -6.63
N ILE A 186 -4.02 2.72 -6.43
CA ILE A 186 -4.82 2.10 -7.50
C ILE A 186 -5.61 3.21 -8.19
N ASP A 187 -4.98 3.84 -9.20
CA ASP A 187 -5.59 4.95 -9.92
C ASP A 187 -6.74 4.52 -10.81
N ARG A 188 -7.72 5.40 -10.97
CA ARG A 188 -8.80 5.22 -11.92
C ARG A 188 -8.31 5.46 -13.35
N ALA A 189 -8.73 4.58 -14.27
CA ALA A 189 -8.35 4.70 -15.68
C ALA A 189 -8.82 6.03 -16.30
N ALA A 190 -10.02 6.50 -15.93
CA ALA A 190 -10.56 7.77 -16.38
C ALA A 190 -9.64 8.96 -16.10
N ASP A 191 -9.12 9.05 -14.85
CA ASP A 191 -8.28 10.16 -14.42
C ASP A 191 -6.88 10.10 -15.05
N PHE A 192 -6.29 8.89 -15.13
CA PHE A 192 -4.95 8.71 -15.63
C PHE A 192 -4.86 8.89 -17.16
N LEU A 193 -5.78 8.27 -17.92
CA LEU A 193 -5.80 8.36 -19.39
C LEU A 193 -6.02 9.79 -19.90
N GLN A 194 -6.79 10.61 -19.17
CA GLN A 194 -6.93 12.03 -19.49
C GLN A 194 -5.61 12.79 -19.37
N GLN A 195 -4.76 12.45 -18.40
CA GLN A 195 -3.48 13.12 -18.18
C GLN A 195 -2.46 12.77 -19.29
N ILE A 196 -2.48 11.53 -19.82
CA ILE A 196 -1.61 11.13 -20.93
C ILE A 196 -1.80 12.03 -22.16
N ASN A 197 -3.03 12.48 -22.39
CA ASN A 197 -3.39 13.30 -23.56
C ASN A 197 -3.06 14.79 -23.40
N LYS A 198 -2.67 15.23 -22.19
CA LYS A 198 -2.30 16.61 -21.90
C LYS A 198 -0.77 16.77 -21.89
N GLU A 199 -0.30 17.98 -22.17
CA GLU A 199 1.10 18.29 -21.94
C GLU A 199 1.40 18.29 -20.45
N PRO A 200 2.52 17.68 -20.01
CA PRO A 200 2.88 17.67 -18.60
C PRO A 200 3.34 19.06 -18.16
N ILE A 201 2.52 19.71 -17.36
CA ILE A 201 2.85 21.00 -16.75
C ILE A 201 3.26 20.74 -15.31
N ILE A 202 4.51 21.02 -14.98
CA ILE A 202 5.04 20.90 -13.62
C ILE A 202 5.10 22.31 -13.02
N SER A 203 4.15 22.64 -12.15
CA SER A 203 4.13 23.92 -11.46
C SER A 203 5.21 23.98 -10.35
N LYS A 204 5.52 25.20 -9.86
CA LYS A 204 6.39 25.35 -8.68
C LYS A 204 5.85 24.62 -7.46
N ASP A 205 4.52 24.58 -7.31
CA ASP A 205 3.84 23.87 -6.23
C ASP A 205 3.96 22.34 -6.39
N ASP A 206 3.82 21.83 -7.62
CA ASP A 206 4.01 20.40 -7.89
C ASP A 206 5.46 19.99 -7.61
N LEU A 207 6.45 20.80 -8.02
CA LEU A 207 7.86 20.54 -7.74
C LEU A 207 8.17 20.59 -6.23
N GLY A 208 7.60 21.56 -5.50
CA GLY A 208 7.73 21.66 -4.05
C GLY A 208 7.10 20.47 -3.33
N ARG A 209 5.88 20.11 -3.74
CA ARG A 209 5.18 18.93 -3.20
C ARG A 209 5.96 17.64 -3.50
N ALA A 210 6.48 17.47 -4.70
CA ALA A 210 7.27 16.31 -5.09
C ALA A 210 8.52 16.16 -4.22
N THR A 211 9.29 17.24 -4.06
CA THR A 211 10.49 17.25 -3.20
C THR A 211 10.14 16.91 -1.76
N PHE A 212 9.09 17.53 -1.19
CA PHE A 212 8.63 17.25 0.16
C PHE A 212 8.25 15.77 0.34
N LEU A 213 7.47 15.21 -0.58
CA LEU A 213 7.00 13.82 -0.49
C LEU A 213 8.14 12.82 -0.67
N ILE A 214 9.10 13.08 -1.55
CA ILE A 214 10.26 12.19 -1.70
C ILE A 214 11.13 12.20 -0.43
N CYS A 215 11.41 13.38 0.13
CA CYS A 215 12.13 13.47 1.39
C CYS A 215 11.39 12.74 2.52
N LEU A 216 10.09 12.99 2.66
CA LEU A 216 9.27 12.35 3.69
C LEU A 216 9.17 10.83 3.49
N GLY A 217 9.01 10.38 2.25
CA GLY A 217 8.93 8.96 1.91
C GLY A 217 10.22 8.22 2.25
N LEU A 218 11.38 8.78 1.92
CA LEU A 218 12.69 8.21 2.26
C LEU A 218 12.88 8.11 3.79
N LEU A 219 12.55 9.16 4.55
CA LEU A 219 12.65 9.16 6.01
C LEU A 219 11.71 8.11 6.63
N LYS A 220 10.47 8.00 6.14
CA LYS A 220 9.50 7.02 6.63
C LYS A 220 9.94 5.58 6.34
N THR A 221 10.34 5.28 5.11
CA THR A 221 10.66 3.90 4.71
C THR A 221 11.93 3.38 5.33
N VAL A 222 12.98 4.19 5.43
CA VAL A 222 14.28 3.72 5.91
C VAL A 222 14.42 3.92 7.42
N ILE A 223 14.13 5.11 7.95
CA ILE A 223 14.39 5.40 9.35
C ILE A 223 13.26 4.90 10.25
N LEU A 224 12.00 5.24 9.94
CA LEU A 224 10.87 4.85 10.80
C LEU A 224 10.37 3.43 10.55
N SER A 225 10.57 2.88 9.34
CA SER A 225 10.13 1.50 9.07
C SER A 225 11.26 0.50 9.24
N SER A 226 12.27 0.51 8.35
CA SER A 226 13.30 -0.54 8.34
C SER A 226 14.13 -0.54 9.62
N TYR A 227 14.60 0.62 10.10
CA TYR A 227 15.44 0.67 11.28
C TYR A 227 14.75 0.20 12.56
N LEU A 228 13.44 0.54 12.75
CA LEU A 228 12.67 0.03 13.90
C LEU A 228 12.45 -1.48 13.80
N GLU A 229 12.21 -2.01 12.59
CA GLU A 229 12.05 -3.45 12.36
C GLU A 229 13.31 -4.22 12.75
N ASP A 230 14.46 -3.81 12.19
CA ASP A 230 15.73 -4.53 12.34
C ASP A 230 16.27 -4.49 13.78
N ASN A 231 16.10 -3.36 14.47
CA ASN A 231 16.74 -3.13 15.75
C ASN A 231 15.84 -3.37 16.98
N PHE A 232 14.52 -3.54 16.78
CA PHE A 232 13.60 -3.70 17.89
C PHE A 232 12.46 -4.68 17.60
N ILE A 233 11.60 -4.38 16.60
CA ILE A 233 10.33 -5.05 16.42
C ILE A 233 10.53 -6.52 16.10
N GLY A 234 11.39 -6.83 15.11
CA GLY A 234 11.62 -8.19 14.62
C GLY A 234 11.92 -9.18 15.72
N ARG A 235 12.84 -8.81 16.63
CA ARG A 235 13.30 -9.67 17.74
C ARG A 235 12.20 -10.00 18.74
N ILE A 236 11.35 -9.02 19.09
CA ILE A 236 10.27 -9.23 20.06
C ILE A 236 9.17 -10.09 19.46
N PHE A 237 8.81 -9.84 18.21
CA PHE A 237 7.79 -10.62 17.51
C PHE A 237 8.24 -12.07 17.23
N GLU A 238 9.55 -12.34 17.13
CA GLU A 238 10.10 -13.68 16.98
C GLU A 238 10.10 -14.46 18.30
N PHE A 239 10.43 -13.78 19.44
CA PHE A 239 10.59 -14.42 20.75
C PHE A 239 9.88 -13.64 21.86
N PRO A 240 8.53 -13.49 21.84
CA PRO A 240 7.82 -12.60 22.78
C PRO A 240 8.00 -12.97 24.24
N LEU A 241 8.13 -14.26 24.57
CA LEU A 241 8.30 -14.75 25.95
C LEU A 241 9.66 -14.39 26.58
N ARG A 242 10.63 -13.91 25.79
CA ARG A 242 11.92 -13.42 26.30
C ARG A 242 11.88 -11.97 26.78
N TYR A 243 10.75 -11.28 26.54
CA TYR A 243 10.58 -9.86 26.82
C TYR A 243 9.41 -9.64 27.76
N THR A 244 9.48 -8.58 28.55
CA THR A 244 8.40 -8.20 29.46
C THR A 244 7.17 -7.68 28.69
N GLY A 245 6.04 -7.57 29.38
CA GLY A 245 4.82 -7.02 28.79
C GLY A 245 4.97 -5.58 28.31
N VAL A 246 5.78 -4.76 28.99
CA VAL A 246 6.09 -3.38 28.54
C VAL A 246 6.79 -3.38 27.20
N GLU A 247 7.82 -4.22 27.01
CA GLU A 247 8.54 -4.29 25.75
C GLU A 247 7.67 -4.83 24.62
N ASN A 248 6.85 -5.86 24.91
CA ASN A 248 5.84 -6.37 23.98
C ASN A 248 4.83 -5.28 23.55
N LEU A 249 4.34 -4.47 24.51
CA LEU A 249 3.44 -3.36 24.22
C LEU A 249 4.09 -2.28 23.35
N PHE A 250 5.34 -1.91 23.66
CA PHE A 250 6.10 -0.96 22.85
C PHE A 250 6.36 -1.50 21.45
N ALA A 251 6.62 -2.81 21.30
CA ALA A 251 6.79 -3.44 20.00
C ALA A 251 5.51 -3.41 19.15
N ILE A 252 4.33 -3.61 19.76
CA ILE A 252 3.03 -3.47 19.07
C ILE A 252 2.82 -2.03 18.57
N TYR A 253 3.11 -1.04 19.39
CA TYR A 253 2.98 0.37 19.00
C TYR A 253 4.01 0.78 17.94
N ALA A 254 5.25 0.32 18.10
CA ALA A 254 6.29 0.53 17.11
C ALA A 254 5.92 -0.11 15.77
N TYR A 255 5.34 -1.33 15.80
CA TYR A 255 4.88 -2.00 14.59
C TYR A 255 3.73 -1.26 13.89
N ALA A 256 2.80 -0.66 14.63
CA ALA A 256 1.77 0.18 14.04
C ALA A 256 2.37 1.38 13.28
N ILE A 257 3.36 2.06 13.85
CA ILE A 257 4.11 3.14 13.19
C ILE A 257 4.91 2.60 12.00
N ARG A 258 5.61 1.49 12.17
CA ARG A 258 6.40 0.83 11.12
C ARG A 258 5.53 0.51 9.90
N LEU A 259 4.40 -0.17 10.09
CA LEU A 259 3.50 -0.55 9.01
C LEU A 259 2.93 0.66 8.27
N TYR A 260 2.54 1.70 9.02
CA TYR A 260 2.09 2.96 8.44
C TYR A 260 3.20 3.65 7.66
N CYS A 261 4.41 3.78 8.23
CA CYS A 261 5.53 4.47 7.60
C CYS A 261 6.04 3.74 6.37
N ASP A 262 6.09 2.40 6.40
CA ASP A 262 6.47 1.59 5.26
C ASP A 262 5.55 1.86 4.06
N PHE A 263 4.26 1.68 4.24
CA PHE A 263 3.32 1.80 3.14
C PHE A 263 3.02 3.26 2.74
N SER A 264 2.85 4.17 3.71
CA SER A 264 2.65 5.59 3.37
C SER A 264 3.92 6.21 2.79
N GLY A 265 5.09 5.80 3.25
CA GLY A 265 6.37 6.29 2.72
C GLY A 265 6.59 5.86 1.27
N TYR A 266 6.31 4.59 0.93
CA TYR A 266 6.33 4.17 -0.48
C TYR A 266 5.31 4.94 -1.33
N THR A 267 4.11 5.17 -0.81
CA THR A 267 3.09 5.98 -1.51
C THR A 267 3.55 7.42 -1.72
N ASP A 268 4.19 8.03 -0.71
CA ASP A 268 4.75 9.37 -0.81
C ASP A 268 5.81 9.45 -1.91
N LEU A 269 6.71 8.43 -1.99
CA LEU A 269 7.69 8.30 -3.07
C LEU A 269 7.01 8.19 -4.43
N ALA A 270 6.02 7.31 -4.56
CA ALA A 270 5.27 7.11 -5.81
C ALA A 270 4.59 8.40 -6.29
N ILE A 271 3.92 9.14 -5.39
CA ILE A 271 3.27 10.41 -5.71
C ILE A 271 4.33 11.47 -6.07
N GLY A 272 5.41 11.58 -5.30
CA GLY A 272 6.49 12.54 -5.56
C GLY A 272 7.15 12.31 -6.92
N ILE A 273 7.48 11.07 -7.25
CA ILE A 273 8.04 10.66 -8.54
C ILE A 273 7.07 10.98 -9.69
N SER A 274 5.78 10.67 -9.50
CA SER A 274 4.75 10.97 -10.51
C SER A 274 4.62 12.47 -10.78
N LEU A 275 4.69 13.30 -9.74
CA LEU A 275 4.65 14.77 -9.88
C LEU A 275 5.86 15.32 -10.64
N PHE A 276 7.06 14.74 -10.51
CA PHE A 276 8.21 15.09 -11.33
C PHE A 276 8.03 14.76 -12.81
N LEU A 277 7.14 13.81 -13.12
CA LEU A 277 6.76 13.45 -14.49
C LEU A 277 5.54 14.22 -15.01
N GLY A 278 4.95 15.09 -14.17
CA GLY A 278 3.74 15.84 -14.50
C GLY A 278 2.44 15.03 -14.38
N PHE A 279 2.47 13.88 -13.69
CA PHE A 279 1.29 13.06 -13.41
C PHE A 279 0.83 13.22 -11.97
N LYS A 280 -0.49 13.35 -11.77
CA LYS A 280 -1.12 13.44 -10.46
C LYS A 280 -1.86 12.13 -10.19
N ILE A 281 -1.34 11.35 -9.26
CA ILE A 281 -1.95 10.11 -8.78
C ILE A 281 -2.64 10.34 -7.44
N MET A 282 -3.52 9.40 -7.03
CA MET A 282 -4.35 9.53 -5.83
C MET A 282 -3.52 9.54 -4.55
N ASP A 283 -3.93 10.35 -3.57
CA ASP A 283 -3.45 10.20 -2.19
C ASP A 283 -4.03 8.90 -1.59
N ASN A 284 -3.17 8.18 -0.84
CA ASN A 284 -3.54 6.87 -0.30
C ASN A 284 -3.70 6.87 1.24
N PHE A 285 -3.21 7.90 1.91
CA PHE A 285 -3.29 8.05 3.37
C PHE A 285 -3.68 9.46 3.79
N ASN A 286 -4.45 9.54 4.90
CA ASN A 286 -4.83 10.81 5.53
C ASN A 286 -4.83 10.67 7.05
N SER A 287 -3.64 10.61 7.67
CA SER A 287 -3.45 10.47 9.13
C SER A 287 -4.39 9.42 9.76
N PRO A 288 -4.25 8.12 9.41
CA PRO A 288 -5.24 7.08 9.76
C PRO A 288 -5.41 6.86 11.27
N PHE A 289 -4.39 7.07 12.09
CA PHE A 289 -4.52 6.91 13.55
C PHE A 289 -5.24 8.08 14.26
N LYS A 290 -5.61 9.14 13.52
CA LYS A 290 -6.55 10.16 14.00
C LYS A 290 -8.01 9.76 13.84
N ALA A 291 -8.28 8.55 13.37
CA ALA A 291 -9.63 8.05 13.15
C ALA A 291 -10.41 7.90 14.47
N THR A 292 -11.68 8.30 14.46
CA THR A 292 -12.59 8.22 15.60
C THR A 292 -13.50 6.99 15.55
N SER A 293 -13.38 6.17 14.52
CA SER A 293 -14.10 4.91 14.34
C SER A 293 -13.39 4.04 13.29
N ILE A 294 -13.70 2.74 13.26
CA ILE A 294 -13.18 1.81 12.25
C ILE A 294 -13.57 2.26 10.84
N ALA A 295 -14.79 2.75 10.64
CA ALA A 295 -15.20 3.29 9.34
C ALA A 295 -14.40 4.56 8.94
N ASP A 296 -14.06 5.42 9.90
CA ASP A 296 -13.20 6.59 9.66
C ASP A 296 -11.76 6.17 9.36
N PHE A 297 -11.25 5.10 10.00
CA PHE A 297 -9.95 4.53 9.68
C PHE A 297 -9.86 4.10 8.21
N TRP A 298 -10.79 3.33 7.68
CA TRP A 298 -10.80 2.88 6.29
C TRP A 298 -10.99 4.02 5.27
N ARG A 299 -11.55 5.16 5.67
CA ARG A 299 -11.57 6.38 4.85
C ARG A 299 -10.21 7.10 4.78
N ARG A 300 -9.27 6.74 5.68
CA ARG A 300 -7.95 7.36 5.85
C ARG A 300 -6.79 6.44 5.54
N TRP A 301 -7.02 5.14 5.56
CA TRP A 301 -6.04 4.07 5.32
C TRP A 301 -6.29 3.45 3.95
N HIS A 302 -5.20 3.34 3.14
CA HIS A 302 -5.22 2.73 1.80
C HIS A 302 -6.44 3.18 0.97
N ILE A 303 -6.58 4.51 0.83
CA ILE A 303 -7.80 5.18 0.34
C ILE A 303 -8.18 4.68 -1.06
N SER A 304 -7.20 4.48 -1.96
CA SER A 304 -7.44 4.03 -3.32
C SER A 304 -8.07 2.63 -3.35
N PHE A 305 -7.56 1.71 -2.53
CA PHE A 305 -8.08 0.35 -2.39
C PHE A 305 -9.43 0.31 -1.66
N SER A 306 -9.57 1.08 -0.57
CA SER A 306 -10.83 1.19 0.18
C SER A 306 -11.96 1.72 -0.71
N LYS A 307 -11.68 2.70 -1.57
CA LYS A 307 -12.65 3.19 -2.58
C LYS A 307 -12.93 2.12 -3.65
N TRP A 308 -11.91 1.36 -4.06
CA TRP A 308 -12.09 0.28 -5.01
C TRP A 308 -13.05 -0.78 -4.47
N LEU A 309 -12.84 -1.26 -3.25
CA LEU A 309 -13.71 -2.21 -2.57
C LEU A 309 -15.13 -1.66 -2.40
N LEU A 310 -15.26 -0.39 -2.03
CA LEU A 310 -16.55 0.27 -1.87
C LEU A 310 -17.33 0.29 -3.18
N ASP A 311 -16.69 0.68 -4.29
CA ASP A 311 -17.40 0.92 -5.56
C ASP A 311 -17.68 -0.37 -6.34
N TYR A 312 -16.73 -1.33 -6.36
CA TYR A 312 -16.84 -2.52 -7.22
C TYR A 312 -17.23 -3.79 -6.46
N LEU A 313 -17.21 -3.79 -5.13
CA LEU A 313 -17.60 -4.96 -4.34
C LEU A 313 -18.73 -4.65 -3.35
N PHE A 314 -18.51 -3.72 -2.42
CA PHE A 314 -19.50 -3.45 -1.35
C PHE A 314 -20.84 -2.97 -1.91
N LYS A 315 -20.86 -1.89 -2.70
CA LYS A 315 -22.09 -1.32 -3.26
C LYS A 315 -22.88 -2.32 -4.13
N PRO A 316 -22.27 -3.04 -5.09
CA PRO A 316 -22.98 -4.04 -5.86
C PRO A 316 -23.64 -5.13 -5.00
N VAL A 317 -22.92 -5.67 -4.01
CA VAL A 317 -23.47 -6.67 -3.08
C VAL A 317 -24.59 -6.08 -2.23
N GLN A 318 -24.38 -4.89 -1.68
CA GLN A 318 -25.39 -4.17 -0.87
C GLN A 318 -26.68 -3.92 -1.65
N ILE A 319 -26.56 -3.48 -2.92
CA ILE A 319 -27.72 -3.22 -3.80
C ILE A 319 -28.46 -4.53 -4.13
N SER A 320 -27.75 -5.61 -4.39
CA SER A 320 -28.36 -6.92 -4.68
C SER A 320 -29.13 -7.48 -3.48
N LEU A 321 -28.66 -7.17 -2.26
CA LEU A 321 -29.26 -7.63 -1.00
C LEU A 321 -30.13 -6.56 -0.32
N ARG A 322 -30.53 -5.49 -1.01
CA ARG A 322 -31.25 -4.35 -0.42
C ARG A 322 -32.56 -4.75 0.29
N SER A 323 -33.24 -5.80 -0.19
CA SER A 323 -34.46 -6.32 0.41
C SER A 323 -34.25 -6.87 1.83
N TRP A 324 -33.02 -7.29 2.16
CA TRP A 324 -32.64 -7.83 3.48
C TRP A 324 -32.24 -6.74 4.47
N ARG A 325 -32.37 -5.45 4.10
CA ARG A 325 -32.11 -4.28 4.98
C ARG A 325 -30.75 -4.39 5.70
N ASN A 326 -30.74 -4.35 7.04
CA ASN A 326 -29.52 -4.40 7.83
C ASN A 326 -28.73 -5.71 7.66
N LEU A 327 -29.41 -6.84 7.49
CA LEU A 327 -28.74 -8.12 7.24
C LEU A 327 -27.99 -8.09 5.91
N GLY A 328 -28.57 -7.51 4.85
CA GLY A 328 -27.91 -7.30 3.58
C GLY A 328 -26.65 -6.43 3.71
N ASN A 329 -26.68 -5.38 4.54
CA ASN A 329 -25.51 -4.56 4.84
C ASN A 329 -24.42 -5.36 5.58
N VAL A 330 -24.79 -6.19 6.56
CA VAL A 330 -23.85 -7.05 7.30
C VAL A 330 -23.17 -8.04 6.35
N ILE A 331 -23.94 -8.72 5.49
CA ILE A 331 -23.38 -9.66 4.52
C ILE A 331 -22.44 -8.93 3.54
N ALA A 332 -22.84 -7.76 3.05
CA ALA A 332 -21.99 -6.95 2.16
C ALA A 332 -20.68 -6.54 2.84
N LEU A 333 -20.70 -6.17 4.14
CA LEU A 333 -19.51 -5.88 4.92
C LEU A 333 -18.61 -7.12 5.09
N LEU A 334 -19.19 -8.25 5.52
CA LEU A 334 -18.43 -9.48 5.73
C LEU A 334 -17.78 -9.99 4.44
N VAL A 335 -18.52 -10.00 3.32
CA VAL A 335 -17.99 -10.37 2.01
C VAL A 335 -16.86 -9.43 1.58
N THR A 336 -17.06 -8.11 1.74
CA THR A 336 -16.06 -7.11 1.34
C THR A 336 -14.78 -7.26 2.14
N PHE A 337 -14.87 -7.43 3.45
CA PHE A 337 -13.69 -7.57 4.30
C PHE A 337 -13.07 -8.96 4.22
N PHE A 338 -13.82 -10.01 3.96
CA PHE A 338 -13.29 -11.33 3.62
C PHE A 338 -12.41 -11.26 2.36
N VAL A 339 -12.91 -10.65 1.28
CA VAL A 339 -12.14 -10.45 0.05
C VAL A 339 -10.95 -9.52 0.29
N CYS A 340 -11.09 -8.48 1.12
CA CYS A 340 -10.00 -7.61 1.53
C CYS A 340 -8.88 -8.40 2.22
N GLY A 341 -9.20 -9.28 3.18
CA GLY A 341 -8.23 -10.14 3.86
C GLY A 341 -7.56 -11.09 2.88
N LEU A 342 -8.33 -11.80 2.08
CA LEU A 342 -7.81 -12.73 1.08
C LEU A 342 -6.88 -12.04 0.08
N TRP A 343 -7.19 -10.81 -0.32
CA TRP A 343 -6.32 -10.04 -1.22
C TRP A 343 -4.95 -9.74 -0.61
N HIS A 344 -4.86 -9.49 0.69
CA HIS A 344 -3.59 -9.21 1.35
C HIS A 344 -2.66 -10.42 1.33
N GLY A 345 -3.15 -11.63 1.62
CA GLY A 345 -2.28 -12.81 1.64
C GLY A 345 -3.05 -14.13 1.57
N ALA A 346 -2.32 -15.18 1.16
CA ALA A 346 -2.81 -16.55 1.12
C ALA A 346 -2.52 -17.22 2.48
N GLY A 347 -3.30 -16.87 3.50
CA GLY A 347 -3.15 -17.40 4.86
C GLY A 347 -4.40 -17.18 5.70
N TRP A 348 -4.62 -18.05 6.68
CA TRP A 348 -5.76 -17.97 7.60
C TRP A 348 -5.73 -16.68 8.45
N ASN A 349 -4.55 -16.18 8.81
CA ASN A 349 -4.37 -14.93 9.52
C ASN A 349 -4.96 -13.74 8.75
N PHE A 350 -4.78 -13.66 7.43
CA PHE A 350 -5.36 -12.59 6.60
C PHE A 350 -6.87 -12.71 6.50
N ILE A 351 -7.40 -13.94 6.38
CA ILE A 351 -8.85 -14.18 6.40
C ILE A 351 -9.44 -13.73 7.72
N LEU A 352 -8.84 -14.13 8.85
CA LEU A 352 -9.26 -13.72 10.19
C LEU A 352 -9.17 -12.20 10.38
N TRP A 353 -8.09 -11.58 9.90
CA TRP A 353 -7.91 -10.13 9.92
C TRP A 353 -9.02 -9.41 9.14
N GLY A 354 -9.36 -9.88 7.95
CA GLY A 354 -10.46 -9.33 7.17
C GLY A 354 -11.80 -9.49 7.89
N LEU A 355 -12.13 -10.69 8.36
CA LEU A 355 -13.36 -10.95 9.09
C LEU A 355 -13.46 -10.14 10.39
N TYR A 356 -12.35 -9.93 11.09
CA TYR A 356 -12.30 -9.04 12.25
C TYR A 356 -12.85 -7.64 11.93
N PHE A 357 -12.40 -7.02 10.84
CA PHE A 357 -12.94 -5.72 10.41
C PHE A 357 -14.39 -5.81 9.94
N GLY A 358 -14.75 -6.85 9.22
CA GLY A 358 -16.14 -7.09 8.79
C GLY A 358 -17.10 -7.17 9.98
N VAL A 359 -16.72 -7.86 11.04
CA VAL A 359 -17.49 -7.98 12.30
C VAL A 359 -17.55 -6.64 13.02
N LEU A 360 -16.41 -5.96 13.22
CA LEU A 360 -16.39 -4.65 13.89
C LEU A 360 -17.23 -3.61 13.16
N MET A 361 -17.18 -3.58 11.83
CA MET A 361 -18.01 -2.69 11.03
C MET A 361 -19.51 -3.03 11.15
N SER A 362 -19.84 -4.31 11.19
CA SER A 362 -21.23 -4.78 11.40
C SER A 362 -21.75 -4.41 12.80
N ILE A 363 -20.95 -4.60 13.83
CA ILE A 363 -21.29 -4.15 15.20
C ILE A 363 -21.46 -2.63 15.23
N ALA A 364 -20.57 -1.88 14.61
CA ALA A 364 -20.65 -0.42 14.55
C ALA A 364 -21.94 0.08 13.87
N LEU A 365 -22.44 -0.64 12.85
CA LEU A 365 -23.71 -0.34 12.18
C LEU A 365 -24.90 -0.39 13.18
N PHE A 366 -24.96 -1.41 14.01
CA PHE A 366 -26.05 -1.55 15.01
C PHE A 366 -25.88 -0.59 16.19
N LEU A 367 -24.66 -0.32 16.60
CA LEU A 367 -24.36 0.55 17.74
C LEU A 367 -24.41 2.05 17.42
N GLN A 368 -24.55 2.45 16.16
CA GLN A 368 -24.52 3.87 15.77
C GLN A 368 -25.60 4.68 16.49
N LYS A 369 -26.88 4.27 16.36
CA LYS A 369 -28.01 4.98 16.99
C LYS A 369 -27.95 4.95 18.52
N PRO A 370 -27.71 3.80 19.21
CA PRO A 370 -27.52 3.76 20.64
C PRO A 370 -26.42 4.68 21.17
N LYS A 371 -25.25 4.66 20.51
CA LYS A 371 -24.10 5.53 20.85
C LYS A 371 -24.47 7.01 20.74
N GLU A 372 -25.10 7.43 19.65
CA GLU A 372 -25.53 8.82 19.46
C GLU A 372 -26.52 9.28 20.57
N LYS A 373 -27.48 8.42 20.95
CA LYS A 373 -28.38 8.69 22.04
C LYS A 373 -27.65 8.85 23.38
N LEU A 374 -26.71 7.94 23.67
CA LEU A 374 -25.90 7.98 24.89
C LEU A 374 -25.05 9.25 24.96
N TYR A 375 -24.37 9.61 23.88
CA TYR A 375 -23.50 10.80 23.84
C TYR A 375 -24.31 12.11 24.01
N LYS A 376 -25.54 12.17 23.47
CA LYS A 376 -26.46 13.29 23.68
C LYS A 376 -26.94 13.36 25.12
N ALA A 377 -27.31 12.22 25.71
CA ALA A 377 -27.77 12.14 27.11
C ALA A 377 -26.67 12.58 28.09
N LEU A 378 -25.42 12.17 27.84
CA LEU A 378 -24.25 12.56 28.63
C LEU A 378 -23.71 13.96 28.30
N LYS A 379 -24.31 14.69 27.36
CA LYS A 379 -23.89 16.02 26.89
C LYS A 379 -22.42 16.09 26.40
N ILE A 380 -21.87 14.96 25.97
CA ILE A 380 -20.50 14.86 25.47
C ILE A 380 -20.43 14.80 23.95
N HIS A 381 -21.56 14.82 23.25
CA HIS A 381 -21.61 14.76 21.77
C HIS A 381 -20.79 15.90 21.16
N ASN A 382 -19.89 15.56 20.21
CA ASN A 382 -18.96 16.47 19.52
C ASN A 382 -17.92 17.18 20.42
N THR A 383 -17.69 16.73 21.66
CA THR A 383 -16.65 17.29 22.52
C THR A 383 -15.25 16.80 22.12
N LYS A 384 -14.22 17.63 22.40
CA LYS A 384 -12.81 17.22 22.23
C LYS A 384 -12.46 16.00 23.12
N PHE A 385 -13.06 15.93 24.30
CA PHE A 385 -12.93 14.82 25.24
C PHE A 385 -13.40 13.50 24.62
N LEU A 386 -14.63 13.43 24.12
CA LEU A 386 -15.14 12.24 23.46
C LEU A 386 -14.25 11.84 22.27
N ARG A 387 -13.85 12.81 21.43
CA ARG A 387 -13.00 12.56 20.28
C ARG A 387 -11.66 11.95 20.69
N PHE A 388 -11.05 12.42 21.76
CA PHE A 388 -9.78 11.87 22.27
C PHE A 388 -9.94 10.38 22.64
N PHE A 389 -10.96 10.01 23.39
CA PHE A 389 -11.22 8.61 23.75
C PHE A 389 -11.57 7.75 22.55
N GLN A 390 -12.35 8.27 21.60
CA GLN A 390 -12.65 7.58 20.35
C GLN A 390 -11.37 7.27 19.54
N ILE A 391 -10.42 8.19 19.45
CA ILE A 391 -9.15 7.98 18.79
C ILE A 391 -8.35 6.88 19.49
N ILE A 392 -8.21 6.94 20.81
CA ILE A 392 -7.47 5.94 21.60
C ILE A 392 -8.08 4.55 21.40
N ILE A 393 -9.38 4.41 21.61
CA ILE A 393 -10.08 3.12 21.49
C ILE A 393 -9.93 2.58 20.05
N THR A 394 -10.16 3.43 19.05
CA THR A 394 -10.04 3.04 17.63
C THR A 394 -8.61 2.61 17.32
N PHE A 395 -7.60 3.35 17.80
CA PHE A 395 -6.20 2.99 17.61
C PHE A 395 -5.86 1.61 18.19
N HIS A 396 -6.35 1.26 19.38
CA HIS A 396 -6.07 -0.04 19.98
C HIS A 396 -6.72 -1.20 19.19
N PHE A 397 -7.94 -1.03 18.68
CA PHE A 397 -8.53 -2.02 17.75
C PHE A 397 -7.69 -2.19 16.48
N ILE A 398 -7.13 -1.10 15.95
CA ILE A 398 -6.26 -1.14 14.78
C ILE A 398 -4.93 -1.80 15.11
N ALA A 399 -4.27 -1.42 16.21
CA ALA A 399 -2.99 -1.98 16.65
C ALA A 399 -3.11 -3.50 16.89
N PHE A 400 -4.19 -3.94 17.56
CA PHE A 400 -4.49 -5.37 17.71
C PHE A 400 -4.69 -6.07 16.36
N SER A 401 -5.40 -5.44 15.41
CA SER A 401 -5.57 -6.04 14.07
C SER A 401 -4.25 -6.25 13.35
N PHE A 402 -3.27 -5.40 13.58
CA PHE A 402 -1.94 -5.53 12.97
C PHE A 402 -1.14 -6.72 13.51
N LEU A 403 -1.41 -7.19 14.73
CA LEU A 403 -0.88 -8.47 15.23
C LEU A 403 -1.40 -9.64 14.38
N LEU A 404 -2.70 -9.69 14.14
CA LEU A 404 -3.31 -10.71 13.29
C LEU A 404 -2.77 -10.64 11.85
N PHE A 405 -2.48 -9.45 11.36
CA PHE A 405 -1.92 -9.24 10.03
C PHE A 405 -0.49 -9.78 9.89
N ARG A 406 0.36 -9.58 10.90
CA ARG A 406 1.77 -9.96 10.86
C ARG A 406 2.01 -11.43 11.14
N LEU A 407 1.27 -11.99 12.11
CA LEU A 407 1.61 -13.28 12.69
C LEU A 407 0.77 -14.41 12.08
N ASN A 408 1.46 -15.36 11.46
CA ASN A 408 0.83 -16.57 10.92
C ASN A 408 0.47 -17.57 12.02
N ASP A 409 1.10 -17.47 13.20
CA ASP A 409 0.86 -18.31 14.34
C ASP A 409 0.11 -17.54 15.44
N LEU A 410 -1.11 -17.99 15.75
CA LEU A 410 -1.94 -17.42 16.82
C LEU A 410 -1.34 -17.66 18.22
N GLN A 411 -0.45 -18.64 18.38
CA GLN A 411 0.24 -18.88 19.65
C GLN A 411 1.14 -17.68 19.98
N ILE A 412 1.87 -17.14 19.01
CA ILE A 412 2.71 -15.95 19.21
C ILE A 412 1.85 -14.73 19.64
N VAL A 413 0.67 -14.56 19.04
CA VAL A 413 -0.29 -13.50 19.47
C VAL A 413 -0.68 -13.70 20.94
N LYS A 414 -1.01 -14.95 21.32
CA LYS A 414 -1.36 -15.30 22.70
C LYS A 414 -0.21 -15.04 23.65
N ASP A 415 1.01 -15.43 23.28
CA ASP A 415 2.21 -15.23 24.10
C ASP A 415 2.49 -13.73 24.33
N MET A 416 2.39 -12.88 23.30
CA MET A 416 2.53 -11.42 23.45
C MET A 416 1.47 -10.84 24.39
N LEU A 417 0.21 -11.28 24.25
CA LEU A 417 -0.86 -10.80 25.12
C LEU A 417 -0.70 -11.29 26.56
N SER A 418 -0.29 -12.55 26.77
CA SER A 418 0.02 -13.08 28.10
C SER A 418 1.12 -12.26 28.78
N GLN A 419 2.22 -11.95 28.05
CA GLN A 419 3.28 -11.07 28.59
C GLN A 419 2.72 -9.70 29.01
N ILE A 420 1.85 -9.08 28.20
CA ILE A 420 1.27 -7.77 28.50
C ILE A 420 0.34 -7.81 29.72
N PHE A 421 -0.45 -8.87 29.88
CA PHE A 421 -1.48 -8.92 30.94
C PHE A 421 -0.97 -9.57 32.26
N GLU A 422 -0.02 -10.52 32.17
CA GLU A 422 0.42 -11.33 33.32
C GLU A 422 1.83 -10.95 33.79
N PHE A 423 2.72 -10.46 32.87
CA PHE A 423 4.13 -10.18 33.14
C PHE A 423 4.52 -8.76 32.69
N PHE A 424 3.74 -7.75 33.06
CA PHE A 424 3.85 -6.39 32.51
C PHE A 424 5.17 -5.69 32.88
N HIS A 425 5.62 -5.76 34.16
CA HIS A 425 6.86 -5.18 34.65
C HIS A 425 7.09 -3.70 34.27
N GLY A 426 6.23 -2.81 34.81
CA GLY A 426 6.21 -1.38 34.46
C GLY A 426 7.51 -0.63 34.68
N GLU A 427 8.37 -1.10 35.63
CA GLU A 427 9.71 -0.58 35.90
C GLU A 427 10.66 -0.68 34.72
N VAL A 428 10.44 -1.64 33.82
CA VAL A 428 11.24 -1.82 32.59
C VAL A 428 11.06 -0.66 31.63
N ALA A 429 9.97 0.11 31.71
CA ALA A 429 9.74 1.25 30.82
C ALA A 429 10.85 2.30 30.91
N LEU A 430 11.34 2.61 32.14
CA LEU A 430 12.47 3.54 32.36
C LEU A 430 13.75 2.95 31.80
N GLN A 431 14.02 1.68 32.10
CA GLN A 431 15.23 0.98 31.60
C GLN A 431 15.23 0.95 30.06
N PHE A 432 14.08 0.77 29.42
CA PHE A 432 13.93 0.83 27.95
C PHE A 432 14.34 2.21 27.40
N VAL A 433 13.87 3.29 28.02
CA VAL A 433 14.23 4.66 27.62
C VAL A 433 15.76 4.90 27.77
N GLU A 434 16.35 4.42 28.84
CA GLU A 434 17.78 4.58 29.11
C GLU A 434 18.68 3.73 28.19
N LYS A 435 18.27 2.48 27.91
CA LYS A 435 19.09 1.53 27.13
C LYS A 435 18.84 1.62 25.62
N MET A 436 17.65 2.05 25.21
CA MET A 436 17.26 2.16 23.82
C MET A 436 16.71 3.57 23.47
N PRO A 437 17.44 4.66 23.79
CA PRO A 437 16.91 6.02 23.63
C PRO A 437 16.57 6.38 22.18
N LEU A 438 17.33 5.85 21.21
CA LEU A 438 17.06 6.09 19.79
C LEU A 438 15.77 5.41 19.34
N ILE A 439 15.55 4.15 19.72
CA ILE A 439 14.33 3.41 19.41
C ILE A 439 13.11 4.11 20.00
N PHE A 440 13.18 4.44 21.30
CA PHE A 440 12.11 5.18 21.97
C PHE A 440 11.85 6.53 21.31
N GLY A 441 12.91 7.28 21.01
CA GLY A 441 12.81 8.56 20.29
C GLY A 441 12.14 8.43 18.92
N LEU A 442 12.48 7.40 18.15
CA LEU A 442 11.86 7.16 16.82
C LEU A 442 10.38 6.78 16.95
N ILE A 443 10.00 5.98 17.95
CA ILE A 443 8.57 5.67 18.22
C ILE A 443 7.82 6.98 18.54
N ILE A 444 8.36 7.81 19.43
CA ILE A 444 7.74 9.11 19.78
C ILE A 444 7.66 10.03 18.57
N ILE A 445 8.74 10.17 17.79
CA ILE A 445 8.75 10.99 16.56
C ILE A 445 7.67 10.48 15.57
N GLY A 446 7.54 9.16 15.40
CA GLY A 446 6.53 8.55 14.55
C GLY A 446 5.10 8.95 14.97
N PHE A 447 4.77 8.83 16.26
CA PHE A 447 3.46 9.24 16.77
C PHE A 447 3.28 10.76 16.72
N VAL A 448 4.24 11.54 17.23
CA VAL A 448 4.12 13.02 17.27
C VAL A 448 3.94 13.58 15.86
N SER A 449 4.75 13.14 14.90
CA SER A 449 4.62 13.59 13.51
C SER A 449 3.27 13.21 12.89
N HIS A 450 2.77 12.02 13.21
CA HIS A 450 1.45 11.57 12.74
C HIS A 450 0.30 12.43 13.29
N PHE A 451 0.43 12.92 14.54
CA PHE A 451 -0.58 13.76 15.18
C PHE A 451 -0.38 15.26 14.96
N PHE A 452 0.61 15.68 14.18
CA PHE A 452 0.79 17.10 13.88
C PHE A 452 -0.49 17.75 13.35
N PRO A 453 -0.79 18.97 13.79
CA PRO A 453 -1.84 19.79 13.18
C PRO A 453 -1.59 19.98 11.69
N VAL A 454 -2.66 19.92 10.88
CA VAL A 454 -2.59 20.13 9.42
C VAL A 454 -1.87 21.44 9.06
N LYS A 455 -1.98 22.47 9.92
CA LYS A 455 -1.31 23.77 9.75
C LYS A 455 0.22 23.65 9.75
N ILE A 456 0.81 22.77 10.59
CA ILE A 456 2.26 22.55 10.68
C ILE A 456 2.74 21.84 9.41
N GLU A 457 2.08 20.76 9.02
CA GLU A 457 2.40 20.04 7.78
C GLU A 457 2.34 20.97 6.56
N ALA A 458 1.26 21.77 6.46
CA ALA A 458 1.10 22.75 5.40
C ALA A 458 2.17 23.85 5.44
N ALA A 459 2.65 24.26 6.63
CA ALA A 459 3.74 25.21 6.77
C ALA A 459 5.06 24.65 6.26
N ILE A 460 5.41 23.42 6.68
CA ILE A 460 6.64 22.72 6.22
C ILE A 460 6.60 22.58 4.69
N LYS A 461 5.48 22.10 4.14
CA LYS A 461 5.31 21.96 2.69
C LYS A 461 5.49 23.29 1.96
N ARG A 462 4.92 24.40 2.48
CA ARG A 462 5.10 25.75 1.91
C ARG A 462 6.57 26.20 1.97
N SER A 463 7.26 25.94 3.08
CA SER A 463 8.69 26.25 3.21
C SER A 463 9.52 25.52 2.17
N VAL A 464 9.29 24.22 1.96
CA VAL A 464 9.98 23.43 0.92
C VAL A 464 9.63 23.95 -0.49
N THR A 465 8.38 24.32 -0.73
CA THR A 465 7.94 24.90 -2.02
C THR A 465 8.63 26.22 -2.31
N ALA A 466 8.82 27.06 -1.29
CA ALA A 466 9.47 28.36 -1.42
C ALA A 466 10.99 28.30 -1.69
N LEU A 467 11.65 27.16 -1.39
CA LEU A 467 13.07 26.98 -1.68
C LEU A 467 13.36 27.16 -3.18
N PRO A 468 14.47 27.82 -3.54
CA PRO A 468 14.97 27.80 -4.91
C PRO A 468 15.36 26.37 -5.32
N LEU A 469 15.54 26.13 -6.62
CA LEU A 469 15.88 24.80 -7.12
C LEU A 469 17.14 24.23 -6.45
N ALA A 470 18.19 25.02 -6.29
CA ALA A 470 19.39 24.61 -5.58
C ALA A 470 19.12 24.19 -4.12
N GLY A 471 18.25 24.92 -3.41
CA GLY A 471 17.84 24.57 -2.05
C GLY A 471 17.08 23.26 -1.97
N LYS A 472 16.23 22.95 -2.96
CA LYS A 472 15.53 21.65 -3.06
C LYS A 472 16.50 20.51 -3.33
N ILE A 473 17.50 20.73 -4.20
CA ILE A 473 18.56 19.74 -4.50
C ILE A 473 19.40 19.46 -3.25
N ILE A 474 19.83 20.50 -2.53
CA ILE A 474 20.59 20.37 -1.28
C ILE A 474 19.78 19.61 -0.22
N LEU A 475 18.49 19.94 -0.04
CA LEU A 475 17.60 19.25 0.88
C LEU A 475 17.48 17.78 0.54
N LEU A 476 17.27 17.45 -0.72
CA LEU A 476 17.15 16.06 -1.17
C LEU A 476 18.47 15.29 -0.98
N ALA A 477 19.60 15.91 -1.35
CA ALA A 477 20.92 15.31 -1.15
C ALA A 477 21.23 15.07 0.34
N PHE A 478 20.87 16.01 1.21
CA PHE A 478 21.01 15.86 2.66
C PHE A 478 20.15 14.71 3.19
N VAL A 479 18.89 14.59 2.75
CA VAL A 479 18.00 13.51 3.18
C VAL A 479 18.52 12.15 2.67
N ILE A 480 19.01 12.07 1.43
CA ILE A 480 19.61 10.85 0.89
C ILE A 480 20.85 10.46 1.70
N TRP A 481 21.71 11.43 2.00
CA TRP A 481 22.89 11.18 2.85
C TRP A 481 22.51 10.70 4.26
N LEU A 482 21.52 11.36 4.89
CA LEU A 482 21.03 10.99 6.23
C LEU A 482 20.49 9.56 6.23
N VAL A 483 19.63 9.22 5.25
CA VAL A 483 19.03 7.88 5.10
C VAL A 483 20.12 6.81 4.89
N ALA A 484 21.19 7.14 4.15
CA ALA A 484 22.32 6.24 3.94
C ALA A 484 23.05 5.86 5.25
N GLN A 485 23.02 6.73 6.29
CA GLN A 485 23.61 6.43 7.60
C GLN A 485 22.77 5.42 8.42
N PHE A 486 21.47 5.30 8.15
CA PHE A 486 20.54 4.40 8.85
C PHE A 486 20.29 3.08 8.08
N LYS A 487 20.84 2.96 6.87
CA LYS A 487 20.60 1.77 6.04
C LYS A 487 21.35 0.58 6.64
N SER A 488 20.62 -0.47 7.03
CA SER A 488 21.19 -1.76 7.37
C SER A 488 21.79 -2.45 6.14
N ALA A 489 22.70 -3.41 6.39
CA ALA A 489 23.33 -4.18 5.31
C ALA A 489 22.32 -4.99 4.48
N ASP A 490 21.25 -5.45 5.13
CA ASP A 490 20.18 -6.21 4.51
C ASP A 490 19.02 -5.28 4.13
N ILE A 491 18.62 -5.33 2.85
CA ILE A 491 17.43 -4.63 2.37
C ILE A 491 16.23 -5.39 2.90
N GLN A 492 15.53 -4.81 3.90
CA GLN A 492 14.25 -5.36 4.32
C GLN A 492 13.26 -5.27 3.17
N PRO A 493 12.71 -6.42 2.72
CA PRO A 493 11.69 -6.39 1.70
C PRO A 493 10.48 -5.63 2.24
N PHE A 494 9.90 -4.79 1.40
CA PHE A 494 8.65 -4.11 1.71
C PHE A 494 7.59 -5.13 2.15
N ILE A 495 6.75 -4.77 3.12
CA ILE A 495 5.83 -5.71 3.79
C ILE A 495 4.93 -6.48 2.80
N TYR A 496 4.46 -5.85 1.71
CA TYR A 496 3.65 -6.50 0.67
C TYR A 496 4.43 -7.48 -0.23
N PHE A 497 5.74 -7.58 -0.12
CA PHE A 497 6.55 -8.60 -0.79
C PHE A 497 6.77 -9.84 0.07
N GLN A 498 6.35 -9.78 1.33
CA GLN A 498 6.47 -10.89 2.27
C GLN A 498 5.23 -11.81 2.26
N PHE A 499 4.14 -11.39 1.57
CA PHE A 499 2.84 -12.07 1.57
C PHE A 499 2.44 -12.59 0.19
#